data_3bacca63cfe2e1a2b43f18b9359835e6
#
_entry.id   3bacca63cfe2e1a2b43f18b9359835e6
#
_cell.length_a   1.000
_cell.length_b   1.000
_cell.length_c   1.000
_cell.angle_alpha   90.00
_cell.angle_beta   90.00
_cell.angle_gamma   90.00
#
_symmetry.space_group_name_H-M   'P 1'
#
loop_
_entity.id
_entity.type
_entity.pdbx_description
1 polymer ?
#
loop_
_entity_poly.entity_id
_entity_poly.type
_entity_poly.pdbx_seq_one_letter_code
_entity_poly.pdbx_strand_id
1 'polypeptide(L)'
;EIDGVYVPKYSKIVNKHTKKISECIYTPILTEDAFFPNTFIIEMTRGCANRCGFCLASYLNLPLRSIPYETLKQVIDLGLENTNKIALLGAQISAHPHFHDICKYIYEKIQNGQNIEMSVSSLRVDAITPDVVKTLVAAGQKNSTLAIEAGSERLRRVINKNLTEEQIFNAVKIAKDNGLKGFKFYGMIGIPTETQADLEAIIELAKRVKKENKGFDISFGFSSFVPKPHTPFQWCGREDSKSLEKKSNFLLKELRKIGVTAHVSSI
;
A
#
# COMPACT_ATOMS: atom_id res chain seq x y z
N GLU A 1 3.89 -20.67 -31.68
CA GLU A 1 4.31 -20.37 -30.29
C GLU A 1 4.05 -18.91 -30.01
N ILE A 2 3.54 -18.62 -28.81
CA ILE A 2 3.34 -17.24 -28.32
C ILE A 2 4.34 -17.02 -27.19
N ASP A 3 5.14 -15.98 -27.30
CA ASP A 3 6.15 -15.64 -26.29
C ASP A 3 5.53 -15.42 -24.90
N GLY A 4 6.14 -16.03 -23.89
CA GLY A 4 5.69 -15.88 -22.50
C GLY A 4 4.49 -16.77 -22.10
N VAL A 5 3.96 -17.59 -23.00
CA VAL A 5 2.87 -18.52 -22.69
C VAL A 5 3.43 -19.86 -22.26
N TYR A 6 3.07 -20.28 -21.06
CA TYR A 6 3.41 -21.59 -20.49
C TYR A 6 2.23 -22.55 -20.65
N VAL A 7 2.48 -23.65 -21.36
CA VAL A 7 1.52 -24.76 -21.50
C VAL A 7 2.15 -26.01 -20.89
N PRO A 8 1.69 -26.51 -19.73
CA PRO A 8 2.33 -27.62 -19.01
C PRO A 8 2.63 -28.85 -19.87
N LYS A 9 1.77 -29.17 -20.83
CA LYS A 9 1.91 -30.31 -21.73
C LYS A 9 3.06 -30.18 -22.74
N TYR A 10 3.38 -28.92 -23.15
CA TYR A 10 4.29 -28.67 -24.28
C TYR A 10 5.52 -27.86 -23.90
N SER A 11 5.47 -27.09 -22.79
CA SER A 11 6.54 -26.16 -22.41
C SER A 11 7.28 -26.66 -21.20
N LYS A 12 8.61 -26.79 -21.29
CA LYS A 12 9.48 -27.11 -20.14
C LYS A 12 9.94 -25.85 -19.42
N ILE A 13 10.33 -24.83 -20.17
CA ILE A 13 10.80 -23.54 -19.66
C ILE A 13 10.18 -22.46 -20.54
N VAL A 14 9.70 -21.39 -19.93
CA VAL A 14 9.20 -20.22 -20.63
C VAL A 14 9.85 -18.97 -20.05
N ASN A 15 10.43 -18.16 -20.91
CA ASN A 15 10.98 -16.88 -20.53
C ASN A 15 9.85 -15.86 -20.33
N LYS A 16 9.96 -15.08 -19.26
CA LYS A 16 9.03 -14.00 -19.02
C LYS A 16 9.12 -12.96 -20.13
N HIS A 17 7.99 -12.68 -20.76
CA HIS A 17 7.88 -11.60 -21.74
C HIS A 17 7.27 -10.35 -21.09
N THR A 18 7.94 -9.20 -21.24
CA THR A 18 7.44 -7.92 -20.72
C THR A 18 7.56 -6.85 -21.78
N LYS A 19 6.44 -6.16 -22.05
CA LYS A 19 6.41 -4.99 -22.94
C LYS A 19 6.36 -3.69 -22.14
N LYS A 20 6.81 -2.61 -22.73
CA LYS A 20 6.53 -1.25 -22.21
C LYS A 20 5.01 -1.07 -22.16
N ILE A 21 4.54 -0.35 -21.15
CA ILE A 21 3.13 0.05 -21.07
C ILE A 21 3.03 1.40 -21.79
N SER A 22 2.31 1.41 -22.90
CA SER A 22 2.00 2.63 -23.68
C SER A 22 0.57 3.08 -23.46
N GLU A 23 -0.32 2.14 -23.14
CA GLU A 23 -1.74 2.39 -22.94
C GLU A 23 -2.10 2.33 -21.47
N CYS A 24 -2.87 3.30 -21.02
CA CYS A 24 -3.40 3.31 -19.65
C CYS A 24 -4.65 2.42 -19.59
N ILE A 25 -4.65 1.49 -18.65
CA ILE A 25 -5.85 0.71 -18.35
C ILE A 25 -6.67 1.47 -17.32
N TYR A 26 -7.96 1.61 -17.59
CA TYR A 26 -8.92 2.26 -16.72
C TYR A 26 -10.27 1.55 -16.77
N THR A 27 -11.14 1.86 -15.82
CA THR A 27 -12.49 1.29 -15.76
C THR A 27 -13.39 1.92 -16.80
N PRO A 28 -13.84 1.19 -17.84
CA PRO A 28 -14.69 1.76 -18.89
C PRO A 28 -16.17 1.85 -18.49
N ILE A 29 -16.57 1.19 -17.40
CA ILE A 29 -17.97 1.11 -16.94
C ILE A 29 -18.05 1.69 -15.53
N LEU A 30 -18.92 2.68 -15.34
CA LEU A 30 -19.28 3.25 -14.06
C LEU A 30 -20.66 2.75 -13.65
N THR A 31 -20.78 2.19 -12.43
CA THR A 31 -22.03 1.67 -11.90
C THR A 31 -22.04 1.77 -10.36
N GLU A 32 -23.23 1.93 -9.81
CA GLU A 32 -23.42 1.91 -8.34
C GLU A 32 -23.27 0.51 -7.75
N ASP A 33 -23.47 -0.54 -8.56
CA ASP A 33 -23.41 -1.94 -8.14
C ASP A 33 -21.96 -2.48 -8.04
N ALA A 34 -20.94 -1.68 -8.33
CA ALA A 34 -19.55 -2.07 -8.21
C ALA A 34 -19.05 -1.99 -6.76
N PHE A 35 -17.99 -2.74 -6.44
CA PHE A 35 -17.31 -2.65 -5.13
C PHE A 35 -16.78 -1.23 -4.84
N PHE A 36 -16.38 -0.50 -5.89
CA PHE A 36 -16.07 0.94 -5.85
C PHE A 36 -17.12 1.67 -6.68
N PRO A 37 -18.27 2.05 -6.07
CA PRO A 37 -19.39 2.63 -6.80
C PRO A 37 -18.99 3.90 -7.54
N ASN A 38 -19.35 3.96 -8.82
CA ASN A 38 -19.13 5.12 -9.69
C ASN A 38 -17.68 5.66 -9.68
N THR A 39 -16.70 4.79 -9.44
CA THR A 39 -15.29 5.19 -9.33
C THR A 39 -14.54 4.85 -10.61
N PHE A 40 -13.91 5.86 -11.21
CA PHE A 40 -13.04 5.69 -12.37
C PHE A 40 -11.63 5.30 -11.90
N ILE A 41 -11.30 4.03 -12.07
CA ILE A 41 -10.04 3.44 -11.60
C ILE A 41 -9.01 3.53 -12.72
N ILE A 42 -7.82 4.04 -12.39
CA ILE A 42 -6.74 4.31 -13.36
C ILE A 42 -5.49 3.54 -12.92
N GLU A 43 -4.96 2.67 -13.78
CA GLU A 43 -3.68 1.99 -13.53
C GLU A 43 -2.52 2.96 -13.82
N MET A 44 -1.79 3.38 -12.78
CA MET A 44 -0.62 4.24 -12.92
C MET A 44 0.68 3.47 -13.16
N THR A 45 0.83 2.34 -12.47
CA THR A 45 2.07 1.55 -12.48
C THR A 45 1.77 0.07 -12.45
N ARG A 46 2.62 -0.72 -13.12
CA ARG A 46 2.60 -2.18 -13.06
C ARG A 46 3.95 -2.71 -12.59
N GLY A 47 3.89 -3.57 -11.55
CA GLY A 47 5.07 -4.09 -10.87
C GLY A 47 5.53 -3.20 -9.72
N CYS A 48 6.57 -3.66 -9.02
CA CYS A 48 7.13 -2.94 -7.87
C CYS A 48 8.63 -3.26 -7.76
N ALA A 49 9.46 -2.24 -7.64
CA ALA A 49 10.91 -2.38 -7.57
C ALA A 49 11.46 -2.71 -6.16
N ASN A 50 10.62 -2.69 -5.12
CA ASN A 50 11.09 -2.82 -3.72
C ASN A 50 11.57 -4.21 -3.33
N ARG A 51 11.17 -5.26 -4.04
CA ARG A 51 11.61 -6.64 -3.82
C ARG A 51 11.45 -7.12 -2.37
N CYS A 52 10.35 -6.74 -1.69
CA CYS A 52 10.05 -7.28 -0.36
C CYS A 52 9.98 -8.80 -0.41
N GLY A 53 10.67 -9.49 0.52
CA GLY A 53 10.90 -10.93 0.47
C GLY A 53 9.66 -11.82 0.42
N PHE A 54 8.52 -11.31 0.86
CA PHE A 54 7.22 -12.00 0.88
C PHE A 54 6.30 -11.65 -0.30
N CYS A 55 6.62 -10.59 -1.08
CA CYS A 55 5.66 -9.96 -1.97
C CYS A 55 5.75 -10.50 -3.41
N LEU A 56 4.75 -11.27 -3.81
CA LEU A 56 4.67 -11.85 -5.14
C LEU A 56 4.68 -10.81 -6.26
N ALA A 57 4.00 -9.66 -6.06
CA ALA A 57 3.92 -8.60 -7.06
C ALA A 57 5.29 -8.02 -7.44
N SER A 58 6.22 -7.98 -6.46
CA SER A 58 7.59 -7.52 -6.71
C SER A 58 8.42 -8.44 -7.60
N TYR A 59 8.05 -9.71 -7.72
CA TYR A 59 8.83 -10.69 -8.51
C TYR A 59 8.16 -11.05 -9.82
N LEU A 60 6.85 -11.27 -9.81
CA LEU A 60 6.11 -11.63 -11.03
C LEU A 60 5.97 -10.46 -12.01
N ASN A 61 5.85 -9.23 -11.50
CA ASN A 61 5.56 -8.06 -12.33
C ASN A 61 6.76 -7.14 -12.59
N LEU A 62 7.98 -7.58 -12.27
CA LEU A 62 9.19 -6.83 -12.68
C LEU A 62 9.37 -6.87 -14.20
N PRO A 63 9.95 -5.81 -14.78
CA PRO A 63 10.34 -4.54 -14.15
C PRO A 63 9.14 -3.66 -13.79
N LEU A 64 9.35 -2.69 -12.91
CA LEU A 64 8.39 -1.61 -12.70
C LEU A 64 8.18 -0.87 -14.02
N ARG A 65 6.94 -0.67 -14.40
CA ARG A 65 6.53 0.06 -15.60
C ARG A 65 5.50 1.11 -15.22
N SER A 66 5.69 2.31 -15.69
CA SER A 66 4.83 3.45 -15.40
C SER A 66 4.15 3.93 -16.67
N ILE A 67 2.90 4.36 -16.57
CA ILE A 67 2.17 5.00 -17.65
C ILE A 67 2.80 6.39 -17.88
N PRO A 68 2.97 6.88 -19.12
CA PRO A 68 3.49 8.22 -19.36
C PRO A 68 2.63 9.31 -18.69
N TYR A 69 3.28 10.34 -18.15
CA TYR A 69 2.62 11.41 -17.40
C TYR A 69 1.48 12.08 -18.18
N GLU A 70 1.72 12.44 -19.44
CA GLU A 70 0.69 13.10 -20.27
C GLU A 70 -0.49 12.18 -20.56
N THR A 71 -0.25 10.87 -20.74
CA THR A 71 -1.32 9.87 -20.88
C THR A 71 -2.17 9.78 -19.60
N LEU A 72 -1.52 9.81 -18.42
CA LEU A 72 -2.26 9.81 -17.15
C LEU A 72 -3.13 11.05 -16.99
N LYS A 73 -2.65 12.23 -17.36
CA LYS A 73 -3.44 13.46 -17.33
C LYS A 73 -4.68 13.36 -18.21
N GLN A 74 -4.50 12.91 -19.44
CA GLN A 74 -5.63 12.71 -20.39
C GLN A 74 -6.66 11.74 -19.86
N VAL A 75 -6.21 10.62 -19.24
CA VAL A 75 -7.13 9.62 -18.68
C VAL A 75 -7.80 10.12 -17.39
N ILE A 76 -7.09 10.90 -16.56
CA ILE A 76 -7.71 11.56 -15.40
C ILE A 76 -8.80 12.53 -15.86
N ASP A 77 -8.53 13.35 -16.86
CA ASP A 77 -9.51 14.29 -17.40
C ASP A 77 -10.73 13.57 -17.98
N LEU A 78 -10.52 12.52 -18.76
CA LEU A 78 -11.59 11.65 -19.27
C LEU A 78 -12.44 11.07 -18.13
N GLY A 79 -11.81 10.63 -17.05
CA GLY A 79 -12.54 10.12 -15.88
C GLY A 79 -13.38 11.21 -15.21
N LEU A 80 -12.82 12.40 -15.06
CA LEU A 80 -13.48 13.53 -14.42
C LEU A 80 -14.62 14.16 -15.23
N GLU A 81 -14.68 13.90 -16.54
CA GLU A 81 -15.85 14.23 -17.38
C GLU A 81 -17.07 13.37 -17.05
N ASN A 82 -16.86 12.17 -16.49
CA ASN A 82 -17.91 11.18 -16.27
C ASN A 82 -18.27 10.95 -14.81
N THR A 83 -17.34 11.24 -13.89
CA THR A 83 -17.53 11.11 -12.43
C THR A 83 -16.60 12.03 -11.66
N ASN A 84 -16.97 12.37 -10.42
CA ASN A 84 -16.07 13.08 -9.52
C ASN A 84 -15.18 12.13 -8.70
N LYS A 85 -15.32 10.80 -8.86
CA LYS A 85 -14.60 9.78 -8.08
C LYS A 85 -13.54 9.08 -8.93
N ILE A 86 -12.28 9.31 -8.60
CA ILE A 86 -11.16 8.64 -9.25
C ILE A 86 -10.39 7.78 -8.26
N ALA A 87 -9.80 6.68 -8.74
CA ALA A 87 -8.90 5.87 -7.94
C ALA A 87 -7.60 5.59 -8.69
N LEU A 88 -6.46 5.89 -8.06
CA LEU A 88 -5.15 5.62 -8.62
C LEU A 88 -4.66 4.25 -8.17
N LEU A 89 -4.45 3.34 -9.11
CA LEU A 89 -4.12 1.94 -8.85
C LEU A 89 -2.71 1.59 -9.32
N GLY A 90 -2.07 0.72 -8.55
CA GLY A 90 -0.78 0.12 -8.88
C GLY A 90 -0.22 -0.62 -7.66
N ALA A 91 0.71 -1.54 -7.90
CA ALA A 91 1.40 -2.24 -6.80
C ALA A 91 2.21 -1.27 -5.92
N GLN A 92 2.66 -0.17 -6.51
CA GLN A 92 3.31 0.96 -5.82
C GLN A 92 3.17 2.22 -6.67
N ILE A 93 2.08 2.94 -6.50
CA ILE A 93 1.82 4.17 -7.25
C ILE A 93 2.85 5.27 -6.98
N SER A 94 3.34 5.35 -5.75
CA SER A 94 4.36 6.33 -5.35
C SER A 94 5.75 6.10 -5.96
N ALA A 95 5.97 4.97 -6.63
CA ALA A 95 7.19 4.75 -7.42
C ALA A 95 7.08 5.29 -8.86
N HIS A 96 5.93 5.85 -9.23
CA HIS A 96 5.79 6.54 -10.51
C HIS A 96 6.70 7.78 -10.52
N PRO A 97 7.54 7.99 -11.57
CA PRO A 97 8.47 9.13 -11.60
C PRO A 97 7.80 10.49 -11.40
N HIS A 98 6.56 10.63 -11.87
CA HIS A 98 5.75 11.85 -11.77
C HIS A 98 4.61 11.73 -10.74
N PHE A 99 4.77 10.92 -9.69
CA PHE A 99 3.70 10.78 -8.68
C PHE A 99 3.32 12.11 -8.03
N HIS A 100 4.32 12.91 -7.67
CA HIS A 100 4.11 14.23 -7.09
C HIS A 100 3.47 15.21 -8.08
N ASP A 101 3.86 15.16 -9.35
CA ASP A 101 3.29 16.01 -10.41
C ASP A 101 1.81 15.66 -10.65
N ILE A 102 1.45 14.38 -10.60
CA ILE A 102 0.05 13.92 -10.68
C ILE A 102 -0.75 14.42 -9.46
N CYS A 103 -0.22 14.30 -8.25
CA CYS A 103 -0.86 14.84 -7.06
C CYS A 103 -1.08 16.36 -7.19
N LYS A 104 -0.06 17.10 -7.62
CA LYS A 104 -0.15 18.54 -7.85
C LYS A 104 -1.20 18.87 -8.91
N TYR A 105 -1.23 18.16 -10.01
CA TYR A 105 -2.21 18.34 -11.09
C TYR A 105 -3.65 18.17 -10.58
N ILE A 106 -3.92 17.14 -9.78
CA ILE A 106 -5.24 16.91 -9.18
C ILE A 106 -5.57 18.01 -8.17
N TYR A 107 -4.59 18.39 -7.34
CA TYR A 107 -4.75 19.46 -6.37
C TYR A 107 -5.12 20.80 -7.01
N GLU A 108 -4.44 21.18 -8.10
CA GLU A 108 -4.74 22.40 -8.85
C GLU A 108 -6.17 22.41 -9.43
N LYS A 109 -6.64 21.27 -9.93
CA LYS A 109 -8.04 21.14 -10.39
C LYS A 109 -9.04 21.35 -9.25
N ILE A 110 -8.77 20.81 -8.06
CA ILE A 110 -9.61 21.02 -6.89
C ILE A 110 -9.60 22.50 -6.48
N GLN A 111 -8.43 23.16 -6.45
CA GLN A 111 -8.32 24.59 -6.13
C GLN A 111 -9.06 25.48 -7.14
N ASN A 112 -9.15 25.04 -8.39
CA ASN A 112 -9.92 25.72 -9.46
C ASN A 112 -11.42 25.38 -9.42
N GLY A 113 -11.90 24.75 -8.34
CA GLY A 113 -13.34 24.54 -8.08
C GLY A 113 -13.91 23.20 -8.56
N GLN A 114 -13.09 22.27 -9.08
CA GLN A 114 -13.58 20.94 -9.38
C GLN A 114 -13.78 20.12 -8.09
N ASN A 115 -14.95 19.50 -7.96
CA ASN A 115 -15.22 18.57 -6.88
C ASN A 115 -14.62 17.20 -7.25
N ILE A 116 -13.49 16.83 -6.64
CA ILE A 116 -12.81 15.56 -6.91
C ILE A 116 -12.66 14.77 -5.62
N GLU A 117 -13.17 13.54 -5.62
CA GLU A 117 -12.89 12.53 -4.61
C GLU A 117 -11.82 11.58 -5.17
N MET A 118 -10.67 11.48 -4.49
CA MET A 118 -9.59 10.62 -4.93
C MET A 118 -9.30 9.53 -3.91
N SER A 119 -9.28 8.28 -4.40
CA SER A 119 -8.79 7.13 -3.64
C SER A 119 -7.42 6.69 -4.17
N VAL A 120 -6.57 6.24 -3.26
CA VAL A 120 -5.25 5.70 -3.60
C VAL A 120 -5.06 4.33 -2.94
N SER A 121 -4.31 3.45 -3.60
CA SER A 121 -3.82 2.24 -2.94
C SER A 121 -2.91 2.60 -1.77
N SER A 122 -2.59 1.63 -0.90
CA SER A 122 -1.69 1.86 0.24
C SER A 122 -0.38 2.51 -0.22
N LEU A 123 -0.01 3.57 0.48
CA LEU A 123 1.22 4.30 0.20
C LEU A 123 2.39 3.71 0.99
N ARG A 124 3.59 3.91 0.48
CA ARG A 124 4.79 3.73 1.29
C ARG A 124 4.96 4.93 2.21
N VAL A 125 5.57 4.68 3.35
CA VAL A 125 5.85 5.71 4.36
C VAL A 125 6.72 6.84 3.81
N ASP A 126 7.72 6.49 2.98
CA ASP A 126 8.65 7.43 2.34
C ASP A 126 8.01 8.29 1.23
N ALA A 127 6.78 7.97 0.83
CA ALA A 127 6.01 8.78 -0.13
C ALA A 127 5.13 9.86 0.52
N ILE A 128 5.07 9.90 1.85
CA ILE A 128 4.27 10.87 2.58
C ILE A 128 5.02 12.20 2.64
N THR A 129 4.58 13.12 1.81
CA THR A 129 5.07 14.51 1.74
C THR A 129 3.94 15.49 1.98
N PRO A 130 4.22 16.76 2.35
CA PRO A 130 3.17 17.76 2.54
C PRO A 130 2.23 17.90 1.35
N ASP A 131 2.74 17.90 0.13
CA ASP A 131 1.93 18.10 -1.08
C ASP A 131 1.03 16.89 -1.36
N VAL A 132 1.54 15.66 -1.17
CA VAL A 132 0.72 14.45 -1.28
C VAL A 132 -0.41 14.47 -0.26
N VAL A 133 -0.11 14.80 1.00
CA VAL A 133 -1.13 14.85 2.06
C VAL A 133 -2.17 15.93 1.79
N LYS A 134 -1.76 17.14 1.38
CA LYS A 134 -2.68 18.22 1.01
C LYS A 134 -3.63 17.79 -0.11
N THR A 135 -3.09 17.10 -1.12
CA THR A 135 -3.91 16.56 -2.22
C THR A 135 -4.93 15.55 -1.71
N LEU A 136 -4.50 14.59 -0.88
CA LEU A 136 -5.41 13.59 -0.30
C LEU A 136 -6.53 14.23 0.51
N VAL A 137 -6.18 15.19 1.37
CA VAL A 137 -7.16 15.91 2.21
C VAL A 137 -8.12 16.73 1.36
N ALA A 138 -7.62 17.48 0.38
CA ALA A 138 -8.45 18.26 -0.54
C ALA A 138 -9.39 17.37 -1.36
N ALA A 139 -8.96 16.16 -1.69
CA ALA A 139 -9.76 15.14 -2.38
C ALA A 139 -10.64 14.28 -1.44
N GLY A 140 -10.93 14.76 -0.22
CA GLY A 140 -11.89 14.16 0.72
C GLY A 140 -11.33 13.03 1.60
N GLN A 141 -10.06 12.70 1.52
CA GLN A 141 -9.46 11.65 2.36
C GLN A 141 -9.30 12.15 3.81
N LYS A 142 -9.86 11.40 4.76
CA LYS A 142 -9.66 11.66 6.20
C LYS A 142 -8.51 10.82 6.76
N ASN A 143 -8.33 9.62 6.24
CA ASN A 143 -7.31 8.66 6.69
C ASN A 143 -6.59 8.08 5.47
N SER A 144 -5.37 7.60 5.67
CA SER A 144 -4.65 6.86 4.64
C SER A 144 -4.10 5.55 5.19
N THR A 145 -3.70 4.65 4.31
CA THR A 145 -3.18 3.34 4.69
C THR A 145 -1.69 3.25 4.37
N LEU A 146 -0.90 2.87 5.36
CA LEU A 146 0.54 2.66 5.23
C LEU A 146 0.92 1.22 5.57
N ALA A 147 1.71 0.59 4.72
CA ALA A 147 2.20 -0.76 4.95
C ALA A 147 3.57 -0.71 5.63
N ILE A 148 3.62 -0.89 6.96
CA ILE A 148 4.88 -0.95 7.73
C ILE A 148 5.37 -2.39 7.90
N GLU A 149 4.47 -3.37 7.84
CA GLU A 149 4.61 -4.82 7.91
C GLU A 149 5.06 -5.34 9.29
N ALA A 150 6.03 -4.72 9.95
CA ALA A 150 6.57 -5.15 11.25
C ALA A 150 6.90 -3.96 12.16
N GLY A 151 6.84 -4.19 13.48
CA GLY A 151 7.16 -3.17 14.48
C GLY A 151 8.65 -2.84 14.57
N SER A 152 9.51 -3.85 14.50
CA SER A 152 10.95 -3.67 14.62
C SER A 152 11.65 -3.39 13.30
N GLU A 153 12.68 -2.54 13.32
CA GLU A 153 13.52 -2.31 12.15
C GLU A 153 14.27 -3.57 11.71
N ARG A 154 14.66 -4.40 12.69
CA ARG A 154 15.28 -5.69 12.43
C ARG A 154 14.40 -6.52 11.48
N LEU A 155 13.13 -6.70 11.84
CA LEU A 155 12.23 -7.55 11.07
C LEU A 155 11.86 -6.89 9.72
N ARG A 156 11.74 -5.56 9.68
CA ARG A 156 11.59 -4.82 8.41
C ARG A 156 12.77 -5.03 7.46
N ARG A 157 14.00 -5.11 7.97
CA ARG A 157 15.19 -5.47 7.17
C ARG A 157 15.14 -6.92 6.69
N VAL A 158 14.73 -7.86 7.55
CA VAL A 158 14.59 -9.28 7.17
C VAL A 158 13.67 -9.44 5.97
N ILE A 159 12.56 -8.73 5.93
CA ILE A 159 11.60 -8.78 4.82
C ILE A 159 11.97 -7.85 3.64
N ASN A 160 13.13 -7.24 3.66
CA ASN A 160 13.60 -6.25 2.67
C ASN A 160 12.64 -5.06 2.50
N LYS A 161 11.99 -4.63 3.59
CA LYS A 161 11.15 -3.42 3.58
C LYS A 161 11.99 -2.15 3.75
N ASN A 162 13.11 -2.24 4.46
CA ASN A 162 14.12 -1.18 4.66
C ASN A 162 13.52 0.18 5.07
N LEU A 163 12.59 0.13 6.02
CA LEU A 163 11.88 1.28 6.54
C LEU A 163 12.33 1.53 7.97
N THR A 164 12.79 2.75 8.28
CA THR A 164 13.20 3.14 9.63
C THR A 164 12.02 3.61 10.48
N GLU A 165 12.19 3.58 11.78
CA GLU A 165 11.19 4.11 12.70
C GLU A 165 11.05 5.64 12.55
N GLU A 166 12.17 6.34 12.38
CA GLU A 166 12.18 7.79 12.12
C GLU A 166 11.31 8.16 10.91
N GLN A 167 11.39 7.41 9.81
CA GLN A 167 10.55 7.64 8.63
C GLN A 167 9.06 7.48 8.96
N ILE A 168 8.70 6.53 9.80
CA ILE A 168 7.30 6.33 10.23
C ILE A 168 6.82 7.54 11.04
N PHE A 169 7.61 8.00 12.03
CA PHE A 169 7.27 9.17 12.84
C PHE A 169 7.18 10.45 12.02
N ASN A 170 8.11 10.65 11.10
CA ASN A 170 8.09 11.80 10.18
C ASN A 170 6.84 11.79 9.29
N ALA A 171 6.46 10.63 8.74
CA ALA A 171 5.24 10.50 7.95
C ALA A 171 3.97 10.83 8.76
N VAL A 172 3.90 10.36 10.02
CA VAL A 172 2.79 10.69 10.93
C VAL A 172 2.73 12.19 11.20
N LYS A 173 3.87 12.80 11.47
CA LYS A 173 3.96 14.25 11.71
C LYS A 173 3.50 15.04 10.49
N ILE A 174 4.04 14.73 9.30
CA ILE A 174 3.65 15.39 8.04
C ILE A 174 2.14 15.24 7.80
N ALA A 175 1.60 14.04 7.98
CA ALA A 175 0.18 13.76 7.76
C ALA A 175 -0.71 14.60 8.69
N LYS A 176 -0.40 14.62 9.98
CA LYS A 176 -1.11 15.40 10.99
C LYS A 176 -1.04 16.91 10.70
N ASP A 177 0.16 17.42 10.45
CA ASP A 177 0.39 18.85 10.23
C ASP A 177 -0.30 19.38 8.95
N ASN A 178 -0.60 18.47 7.99
CA ASN A 178 -1.31 18.81 6.75
C ASN A 178 -2.77 18.34 6.71
N GLY A 179 -3.36 18.01 7.87
CA GLY A 179 -4.81 17.86 8.04
C GLY A 179 -5.37 16.46 7.92
N LEU A 180 -4.55 15.45 7.67
CA LEU A 180 -5.01 14.05 7.74
C LEU A 180 -5.32 13.68 9.20
N LYS A 181 -6.36 12.88 9.42
CA LYS A 181 -6.84 12.54 10.76
C LYS A 181 -6.21 11.28 11.33
N GLY A 182 -5.73 10.37 10.49
CA GLY A 182 -5.11 9.15 10.97
C GLY A 182 -4.49 8.27 9.90
N PHE A 183 -3.80 7.22 10.38
CA PHE A 183 -3.30 6.14 9.54
C PHE A 183 -3.85 4.79 9.98
N LYS A 184 -4.15 3.97 8.97
CA LYS A 184 -4.26 2.53 9.14
C LYS A 184 -2.92 1.90 8.76
N PHE A 185 -2.25 1.27 9.72
CA PHE A 185 -1.03 0.52 9.46
C PHE A 185 -1.35 -0.92 9.09
N TYR A 186 -0.78 -1.40 7.98
CA TYR A 186 -0.76 -2.83 7.70
C TYR A 186 0.49 -3.47 8.29
N GLY A 187 0.27 -4.62 8.92
CA GLY A 187 1.31 -5.46 9.50
C GLY A 187 1.09 -6.94 9.20
N MET A 188 2.11 -7.72 9.44
CA MET A 188 2.06 -9.18 9.35
C MET A 188 2.48 -9.81 10.66
N ILE A 189 1.96 -11.01 10.95
CA ILE A 189 2.37 -11.89 12.05
C ILE A 189 2.86 -13.22 11.48
N GLY A 190 3.77 -13.89 12.20
CA GLY A 190 4.37 -15.14 11.75
C GLY A 190 5.39 -14.96 10.63
N ILE A 191 6.00 -13.79 10.52
CA ILE A 191 7.09 -13.53 9.59
C ILE A 191 8.30 -14.42 9.95
N PRO A 192 8.99 -15.02 8.99
CA PRO A 192 10.20 -15.79 9.28
C PRO A 192 11.17 -15.03 10.19
N THR A 193 11.64 -15.69 11.25
CA THR A 193 12.49 -15.15 12.32
C THR A 193 11.83 -14.14 13.28
N GLU A 194 10.51 -13.97 13.21
CA GLU A 194 9.78 -13.12 14.16
C GLU A 194 9.90 -13.62 15.59
N THR A 195 10.18 -12.73 16.50
CA THR A 195 10.30 -13.00 17.94
C THR A 195 9.22 -12.23 18.72
N GLN A 196 9.07 -12.56 20.00
CA GLN A 196 8.18 -11.81 20.90
C GLN A 196 8.55 -10.32 20.97
N ALA A 197 9.85 -9.99 20.95
CA ALA A 197 10.31 -8.61 20.94
C ALA A 197 9.87 -7.82 19.70
N ASP A 198 9.71 -8.47 18.55
CA ASP A 198 9.21 -7.81 17.34
C ASP A 198 7.71 -7.47 17.44
N LEU A 199 6.92 -8.32 18.13
CA LEU A 199 5.52 -8.03 18.44
C LEU A 199 5.38 -6.90 19.46
N GLU A 200 6.22 -6.90 20.49
CA GLU A 200 6.28 -5.82 21.49
C GLU A 200 6.68 -4.49 20.87
N ALA A 201 7.56 -4.50 19.87
CA ALA A 201 7.94 -3.32 19.11
C ALA A 201 6.75 -2.68 18.37
N ILE A 202 5.75 -3.45 17.93
CA ILE A 202 4.51 -2.89 17.35
C ILE A 202 3.76 -2.07 18.40
N ILE A 203 3.64 -2.61 19.62
CA ILE A 203 2.92 -1.97 20.72
C ILE A 203 3.64 -0.70 21.15
N GLU A 204 4.97 -0.76 21.26
CA GLU A 204 5.77 0.39 21.65
C GLU A 204 5.75 1.50 20.58
N LEU A 205 5.84 1.14 19.31
CA LEU A 205 5.66 2.08 18.20
C LEU A 205 4.28 2.78 18.30
N ALA A 206 3.21 2.01 18.53
CA ALA A 206 1.87 2.56 18.65
C ALA A 206 1.72 3.51 19.87
N LYS A 207 2.30 3.16 21.03
CA LYS A 207 2.30 4.03 22.22
C LYS A 207 2.99 5.35 21.94
N ARG A 208 4.18 5.29 21.34
CA ARG A 208 4.97 6.49 21.04
C ARG A 208 4.28 7.37 20.00
N VAL A 209 3.75 6.79 18.91
CA VAL A 209 2.99 7.56 17.92
C VAL A 209 1.83 8.30 18.58
N LYS A 210 1.03 7.65 19.43
CA LYS A 210 -0.09 8.30 20.13
C LYS A 210 0.38 9.37 21.11
N LYS A 211 1.46 9.13 21.84
CA LYS A 211 2.00 10.08 22.81
C LYS A 211 2.48 11.37 22.15
N GLU A 212 3.22 11.23 21.04
CA GLU A 212 3.85 12.35 20.34
C GLU A 212 2.87 13.09 19.41
N ASN A 213 1.81 12.40 18.97
CA ASN A 213 0.86 12.94 17.99
C ASN A 213 -0.58 12.93 18.53
N LYS A 214 -0.83 13.61 19.65
CA LYS A 214 -2.17 13.72 20.24
C LYS A 214 -3.20 14.19 19.21
N GLY A 215 -4.34 13.51 19.15
CA GLY A 215 -5.42 13.80 18.20
C GLY A 215 -5.23 13.22 16.80
N PHE A 216 -4.16 12.46 16.56
CA PHE A 216 -3.98 11.68 15.33
C PHE A 216 -4.33 10.22 15.60
N ASP A 217 -5.27 9.68 14.81
CA ASP A 217 -5.76 8.32 14.99
C ASP A 217 -4.85 7.30 14.31
N ILE A 218 -4.61 6.19 14.98
CA ILE A 218 -3.96 5.04 14.38
C ILE A 218 -4.76 3.77 14.60
N SER A 219 -4.74 2.91 13.61
CA SER A 219 -5.30 1.57 13.68
C SER A 219 -4.39 0.56 12.98
N PHE A 220 -4.53 -0.71 13.28
CA PHE A 220 -3.75 -1.78 12.66
C PHE A 220 -4.65 -2.81 11.99
N GLY A 221 -4.22 -3.27 10.82
CA GLY A 221 -4.73 -4.46 10.16
C GLY A 221 -3.61 -5.47 9.99
N PHE A 222 -3.71 -6.64 10.63
CA PHE A 222 -2.71 -7.68 10.52
C PHE A 222 -3.18 -8.82 9.63
N SER A 223 -2.26 -9.42 8.91
CA SER A 223 -2.44 -10.68 8.19
C SER A 223 -1.37 -11.68 8.60
N SER A 224 -1.68 -12.97 8.52
CA SER A 224 -0.68 -14.01 8.72
C SER A 224 0.28 -14.07 7.52
N PHE A 225 1.56 -14.25 7.78
CA PHE A 225 2.52 -14.57 6.73
C PHE A 225 2.13 -15.90 6.07
N VAL A 226 2.12 -15.88 4.73
CA VAL A 226 1.94 -17.08 3.91
C VAL A 226 3.05 -17.09 2.86
N PRO A 227 3.88 -18.14 2.81
CA PRO A 227 4.91 -18.27 1.78
C PRO A 227 4.27 -18.30 0.40
N LYS A 228 4.82 -17.54 -0.53
CA LYS A 228 4.33 -17.47 -1.91
C LYS A 228 5.39 -17.94 -2.87
N PRO A 229 5.04 -18.76 -3.88
CA PRO A 229 5.99 -19.20 -4.88
C PRO A 229 6.61 -18.00 -5.62
N HIS A 230 7.81 -18.19 -6.14
CA HIS A 230 8.58 -17.14 -6.84
C HIS A 230 9.01 -15.95 -5.98
N THR A 231 8.94 -16.07 -4.65
CA THR A 231 9.47 -15.07 -3.73
C THR A 231 10.66 -15.63 -2.96
N PRO A 232 11.57 -14.80 -2.41
CA PRO A 232 12.65 -15.28 -1.53
C PRO A 232 12.17 -16.15 -0.38
N PHE A 233 10.97 -15.89 0.16
CA PHE A 233 10.41 -16.63 1.29
C PHE A 233 9.57 -17.85 0.89
N GLN A 234 9.60 -18.27 -0.38
CA GLN A 234 8.81 -19.42 -0.85
C GLN A 234 9.10 -20.73 -0.11
N TRP A 235 10.31 -20.87 0.44
CA TRP A 235 10.75 -22.09 1.16
C TRP A 235 10.65 -21.94 2.69
N CYS A 236 10.20 -20.79 3.18
CA CYS A 236 9.93 -20.60 4.62
C CYS A 236 8.63 -21.31 4.98
N GLY A 237 8.61 -21.97 6.15
CA GLY A 237 7.38 -22.54 6.69
C GLY A 237 6.40 -21.45 7.11
N ARG A 238 5.10 -21.70 6.91
CA ARG A 238 4.06 -20.91 7.61
C ARG A 238 4.01 -21.39 9.07
N GLU A 239 3.91 -20.46 9.98
CA GLU A 239 3.74 -20.76 11.40
C GLU A 239 2.39 -21.47 11.66
N ASP A 240 2.31 -22.36 12.65
CA ASP A 240 1.09 -23.08 12.96
C ASP A 240 -0.02 -22.15 13.49
N SER A 241 -1.28 -22.56 13.29
CA SER A 241 -2.43 -21.71 13.61
C SER A 241 -2.54 -21.37 15.10
N LYS A 242 -2.15 -22.27 16.02
CA LYS A 242 -2.20 -21.99 17.46
C LYS A 242 -1.21 -20.91 17.87
N SER A 243 -0.01 -20.92 17.29
CA SER A 243 1.00 -19.89 17.50
C SER A 243 0.56 -18.54 16.94
N LEU A 244 0.01 -18.53 15.73
CA LEU A 244 -0.55 -17.32 15.11
C LEU A 244 -1.72 -16.75 15.91
N GLU A 245 -2.62 -17.59 16.43
CA GLU A 245 -3.71 -17.16 17.31
C GLU A 245 -3.20 -16.54 18.61
N LYS A 246 -2.16 -17.11 19.23
CA LYS A 246 -1.54 -16.53 20.43
C LYS A 246 -0.95 -15.15 20.16
N LYS A 247 -0.20 -15.00 19.06
CA LYS A 247 0.37 -13.72 18.64
C LYS A 247 -0.71 -12.69 18.32
N SER A 248 -1.73 -13.09 17.59
CA SER A 248 -2.91 -12.27 17.28
C SER A 248 -3.60 -11.77 18.56
N ASN A 249 -3.96 -12.68 19.46
CA ASN A 249 -4.63 -12.36 20.72
C ASN A 249 -3.77 -11.42 21.59
N PHE A 250 -2.45 -11.65 21.63
CA PHE A 250 -1.51 -10.77 22.32
C PHE A 250 -1.55 -9.35 21.75
N LEU A 251 -1.39 -9.17 20.44
CA LEU A 251 -1.40 -7.87 19.80
C LEU A 251 -2.74 -7.15 19.98
N LEU A 252 -3.86 -7.83 19.73
CA LEU A 252 -5.20 -7.25 19.89
C LEU A 252 -5.45 -6.79 21.33
N LYS A 253 -5.06 -7.60 22.31
CA LYS A 253 -5.19 -7.27 23.74
C LYS A 253 -4.35 -6.05 24.13
N GLU A 254 -3.07 -6.04 23.76
CA GLU A 254 -2.15 -4.98 24.20
C GLU A 254 -2.42 -3.65 23.45
N LEU A 255 -2.75 -3.69 22.15
CA LEU A 255 -3.14 -2.49 21.42
C LEU A 255 -4.45 -1.90 21.94
N ARG A 256 -5.43 -2.75 22.30
CA ARG A 256 -6.69 -2.29 22.92
C ARG A 256 -6.46 -1.56 24.25
N LYS A 257 -5.52 -2.03 25.09
CA LYS A 257 -5.19 -1.37 26.37
C LYS A 257 -4.72 0.08 26.20
N ILE A 258 -4.08 0.37 25.09
CA ILE A 258 -3.61 1.72 24.76
C ILE A 258 -4.58 2.49 23.86
N GLY A 259 -5.81 1.97 23.68
CA GLY A 259 -6.86 2.61 22.86
C GLY A 259 -6.52 2.65 21.37
N VAL A 260 -5.86 1.63 20.85
CA VAL A 260 -5.58 1.45 19.42
C VAL A 260 -6.44 0.32 18.89
N THR A 261 -7.24 0.63 17.87
CA THR A 261 -8.05 -0.38 17.18
C THR A 261 -7.16 -1.26 16.32
N ALA A 262 -7.32 -2.55 16.45
CA ALA A 262 -6.61 -3.50 15.61
C ALA A 262 -7.54 -4.64 15.19
N HIS A 263 -7.25 -5.20 14.02
CA HIS A 263 -7.98 -6.34 13.52
C HIS A 263 -6.98 -7.29 12.84
N VAL A 264 -7.26 -8.59 12.91
CA VAL A 264 -6.46 -9.62 12.24
C VAL A 264 -7.36 -10.33 11.24
N SER A 265 -6.88 -10.45 10.00
CA SER A 265 -7.54 -11.28 8.99
C SER A 265 -7.54 -12.75 9.43
N SER A 266 -8.42 -13.57 8.85
CA SER A 266 -8.51 -15.00 9.19
C SER A 266 -7.13 -15.69 9.16
N ILE A 267 -6.87 -16.50 10.16
CA ILE A 267 -5.63 -17.27 10.37
C ILE A 267 -5.68 -18.60 9.62
#